data_378f17f4953fe3e3b6d8e5933c7dc71e
#
_entry.id   378f17f4953fe3e3b6d8e5933c7dc71e
#
_cell.length_a   1.000
_cell.length_b   1.000
_cell.length_c   1.000
_cell.angle_alpha   90.00
_cell.angle_beta   90.00
_cell.angle_gamma   90.00
#
_symmetry.space_group_name_H-M   'P 1'
#
loop_
_entity.id
_entity.type
_entity.pdbx_description
1 polymer ?
#
loop_
_entity_poly.entity_id
_entity_poly.type
_entity_poly.pdbx_seq_one_letter_code
_entity_poly.pdbx_strand_id
1 'polypeptide(L)'
;KGKAMAEFRNRKIGFVFQNYNLLAKTTAVENVELPLMYNSKYNAKQRREAAVQALQAVGLGDRMDHKSNQMSGGQMQRVAIARALVNKPAVLLADEATGNLDTRTSFEMLVLFQKLHQEGHTIIFVTHNPEIAEYASRNINLRDGKVREDTQNPHIKSAAEALAALPQPQDD
;
A
#
# COMPACT_ATOMS: atom_id res chain seq x y z
N LYS A 1 7.14 -8.41 -27.08
CA LYS A 1 6.49 -7.19 -26.48
C LYS A 1 5.95 -7.48 -25.07
N GLY A 2 5.29 -8.61 -24.77
CA GLY A 2 4.67 -8.90 -23.47
C GLY A 2 5.64 -8.98 -22.28
N LYS A 3 6.79 -9.64 -22.43
CA LYS A 3 7.78 -9.82 -21.35
C LYS A 3 8.39 -8.49 -20.91
N ALA A 4 8.78 -7.61 -21.85
CA ALA A 4 9.33 -6.30 -21.54
C ALA A 4 8.33 -5.40 -20.80
N MET A 5 7.04 -5.46 -21.15
CA MET A 5 5.99 -4.72 -20.45
C MET A 5 5.73 -5.26 -19.03
N ALA A 6 5.81 -6.57 -18.83
CA ALA A 6 5.69 -7.18 -17.51
C ALA A 6 6.86 -6.78 -16.60
N GLU A 7 8.09 -6.81 -17.11
CA GLU A 7 9.28 -6.36 -16.39
C GLU A 7 9.21 -4.86 -16.05
N PHE A 8 8.75 -4.03 -16.99
CA PHE A 8 8.58 -2.60 -16.75
C PHE A 8 7.57 -2.35 -15.62
N ARG A 9 6.38 -2.98 -15.69
CA ARG A 9 5.36 -2.86 -14.64
C ARG A 9 5.90 -3.30 -13.29
N ASN A 10 6.56 -4.48 -13.23
CA ASN A 10 7.12 -5.01 -11.99
C ASN A 10 8.15 -4.07 -11.33
N ARG A 11 8.90 -3.30 -12.14
CA ARG A 11 9.94 -2.39 -11.63
C ARG A 11 9.46 -0.98 -11.35
N LYS A 12 8.42 -0.52 -12.06
CA LYS A 12 8.02 0.90 -12.04
C LYS A 12 6.73 1.18 -11.28
N ILE A 13 5.88 0.17 -11.13
CA ILE A 13 4.56 0.34 -10.51
C ILE A 13 4.38 -0.72 -9.42
N GLY A 14 4.14 -0.25 -8.21
CA GLY A 14 3.66 -1.09 -7.11
C GLY A 14 2.13 -1.03 -7.07
N PHE A 15 1.47 -2.18 -6.98
CA PHE A 15 0.01 -2.26 -6.89
C PHE A 15 -0.42 -2.69 -5.51
N VAL A 16 -1.38 -1.96 -4.94
CA VAL A 16 -2.09 -2.28 -3.70
C VAL A 16 -3.58 -2.36 -4.01
N PHE A 17 -4.20 -3.50 -3.74
CA PHE A 17 -5.60 -3.78 -4.07
C PHE A 17 -6.47 -3.85 -2.82
N GLN A 18 -7.76 -3.60 -2.95
CA GLN A 18 -8.76 -3.72 -1.89
C GLN A 18 -8.78 -5.11 -1.24
N ASN A 19 -8.64 -6.18 -2.03
CA ASN A 19 -8.68 -7.57 -1.56
C ASN A 19 -7.29 -8.13 -1.20
N TYR A 20 -6.28 -7.27 -0.95
CA TYR A 20 -4.91 -7.62 -0.58
C TYR A 20 -4.18 -8.48 -1.63
N ASN A 21 -4.84 -9.44 -2.26
CA ASN A 21 -4.31 -10.39 -3.25
C ASN A 21 -3.04 -11.11 -2.75
N LEU A 22 -3.04 -11.53 -1.48
CA LEU A 22 -1.97 -12.32 -0.89
C LEU A 22 -2.17 -13.80 -1.22
N LEU A 23 -1.06 -14.52 -1.35
CA LEU A 23 -1.08 -15.98 -1.44
C LEU A 23 -1.38 -16.57 -0.07
N ALA A 24 -2.53 -17.23 0.08
CA ALA A 24 -3.08 -17.65 1.36
C ALA A 24 -2.23 -18.69 2.11
N LYS A 25 -1.46 -19.53 1.39
CA LYS A 25 -0.66 -20.60 1.98
C LYS A 25 0.78 -20.21 2.30
N THR A 26 1.19 -18.99 1.94
CA THR A 26 2.54 -18.45 2.12
C THR A 26 2.56 -17.46 3.27
N THR A 27 3.74 -17.27 3.85
CA THR A 27 3.98 -16.30 4.92
C THR A 27 3.99 -14.85 4.38
N ALA A 28 3.95 -13.88 5.30
CA ALA A 28 4.06 -12.46 4.94
C ALA A 28 5.33 -12.17 4.16
N VAL A 29 6.48 -12.66 4.64
CA VAL A 29 7.76 -12.42 3.97
C VAL A 29 7.84 -13.11 2.61
N GLU A 30 7.32 -14.33 2.45
CA GLU A 30 7.24 -15.00 1.16
C GLU A 30 6.36 -14.24 0.16
N ASN A 31 5.23 -13.67 0.61
CA ASN A 31 4.40 -12.81 -0.22
C ASN A 31 5.16 -11.56 -0.70
N VAL A 32 5.97 -10.96 0.16
CA VAL A 32 6.77 -9.77 -0.19
C VAL A 32 7.96 -10.11 -1.09
N GLU A 33 8.52 -11.32 -0.99
CA GLU A 33 9.59 -11.79 -1.87
C GLU A 33 9.15 -12.00 -3.34
N LEU A 34 7.86 -12.28 -3.59
CA LEU A 34 7.34 -12.66 -4.91
C LEU A 34 7.77 -11.71 -6.05
N PRO A 35 7.61 -10.38 -5.95
CA PRO A 35 8.01 -9.48 -7.03
C PRO A 35 9.51 -9.53 -7.32
N LEU A 36 10.34 -9.85 -6.33
CA LEU A 36 11.80 -9.93 -6.46
C LEU A 36 12.25 -11.21 -7.18
N MET A 37 11.42 -12.26 -7.22
CA MET A 37 11.72 -13.48 -7.97
C MET A 37 11.84 -13.23 -9.48
N TYR A 38 11.15 -12.20 -9.98
CA TYR A 38 11.21 -11.77 -11.38
C TYR A 38 12.28 -10.72 -11.64
N ASN A 39 13.10 -10.39 -10.64
CA ASN A 39 14.17 -9.40 -10.73
C ASN A 39 15.54 -10.11 -10.61
N SER A 40 16.21 -10.32 -11.74
CA SER A 40 17.50 -11.02 -11.83
C SER A 40 18.65 -10.36 -11.05
N LYS A 41 18.45 -9.15 -10.54
CA LYS A 41 19.46 -8.45 -9.73
C LYS A 41 19.59 -8.99 -8.29
N TYR A 42 18.62 -9.79 -7.82
CA TYR A 42 18.58 -10.29 -6.46
C TYR A 42 18.81 -11.80 -6.40
N ASN A 43 19.81 -12.25 -5.64
CA ASN A 43 19.91 -13.66 -5.23
C ASN A 43 18.91 -13.96 -4.10
N ALA A 44 18.79 -15.24 -3.69
CA ALA A 44 17.81 -15.66 -2.68
C ALA A 44 17.98 -14.93 -1.33
N LYS A 45 19.23 -14.76 -0.87
CA LYS A 45 19.53 -14.05 0.38
C LYS A 45 19.11 -12.57 0.31
N GLN A 46 19.48 -11.90 -0.76
CA GLN A 46 19.13 -10.48 -0.97
C GLN A 46 17.62 -10.27 -1.09
N ARG A 47 16.87 -11.20 -1.71
CA ARG A 47 15.39 -11.14 -1.76
C ARG A 47 14.81 -11.19 -0.35
N ARG A 48 15.27 -12.15 0.46
CA ARG A 48 14.82 -12.30 1.86
C ARG A 48 15.11 -11.05 2.68
N GLU A 49 16.31 -10.52 2.60
CA GLU A 49 16.72 -9.29 3.31
C GLU A 49 15.86 -8.09 2.90
N ALA A 50 15.63 -7.89 1.61
CA ALA A 50 14.78 -6.81 1.10
C ALA A 50 13.32 -6.94 1.56
N ALA A 51 12.78 -8.16 1.56
CA ALA A 51 11.42 -8.42 2.03
C ALA A 51 11.27 -8.17 3.54
N VAL A 52 12.26 -8.56 4.34
CA VAL A 52 12.30 -8.27 5.79
C VAL A 52 12.31 -6.77 6.05
N GLN A 53 13.18 -6.02 5.35
CA GLN A 53 13.23 -4.56 5.47
C GLN A 53 11.90 -3.90 5.08
N ALA A 54 11.26 -4.36 4.00
CA ALA A 54 9.97 -3.84 3.57
C ALA A 54 8.86 -4.09 4.61
N LEU A 55 8.84 -5.26 5.25
CA LEU A 55 7.89 -5.57 6.33
C LEU A 55 8.15 -4.73 7.58
N GLN A 56 9.40 -4.53 7.95
CA GLN A 56 9.78 -3.66 9.08
C GLN A 56 9.32 -2.21 8.82
N ALA A 57 9.49 -1.70 7.60
CA ALA A 57 9.08 -0.35 7.22
C ALA A 57 7.56 -0.10 7.37
N VAL A 58 6.74 -1.14 7.24
CA VAL A 58 5.29 -1.07 7.45
C VAL A 58 4.83 -1.53 8.85
N GLY A 59 5.77 -1.77 9.77
CA GLY A 59 5.49 -2.13 11.16
C GLY A 59 5.09 -3.61 11.37
N LEU A 60 5.57 -4.52 10.51
CA LEU A 60 5.28 -5.96 10.59
C LEU A 60 6.53 -6.83 10.80
N GLY A 61 7.56 -6.27 11.44
CA GLY A 61 8.81 -7.00 11.70
C GLY A 61 8.66 -8.24 12.58
N ASP A 62 7.66 -8.27 13.46
CA ASP A 62 7.32 -9.38 14.36
C ASP A 62 6.32 -10.38 13.75
N ARG A 63 5.80 -10.12 12.55
CA ARG A 63 4.77 -10.90 11.86
C ARG A 63 5.22 -11.56 10.56
N MET A 64 6.52 -11.58 10.29
CA MET A 64 7.10 -12.01 9.01
C MET A 64 6.72 -13.45 8.62
N ASP A 65 6.62 -14.34 9.60
CA ASP A 65 6.35 -15.77 9.38
C ASP A 65 4.85 -16.14 9.51
N HIS A 66 3.98 -15.13 9.75
CA HIS A 66 2.54 -15.37 9.81
C HIS A 66 1.96 -15.52 8.41
N LYS A 67 0.99 -16.43 8.28
CA LYS A 67 0.18 -16.60 7.05
C LYS A 67 -1.01 -15.66 7.04
N SER A 68 -1.63 -15.43 5.88
CA SER A 68 -2.77 -14.50 5.75
C SER A 68 -3.93 -14.81 6.70
N ASN A 69 -4.21 -16.08 6.98
CA ASN A 69 -5.26 -16.51 7.91
C ASN A 69 -4.93 -16.29 9.41
N GLN A 70 -3.74 -15.83 9.70
CA GLN A 70 -3.25 -15.50 11.04
C GLN A 70 -3.12 -13.97 11.23
N MET A 71 -3.60 -13.19 10.28
CA MET A 71 -3.44 -11.74 10.23
C MET A 71 -4.79 -11.03 10.16
N SER A 72 -4.87 -9.85 10.78
CA SER A 72 -6.01 -8.94 10.60
C SER A 72 -6.04 -8.34 9.19
N GLY A 73 -7.18 -7.76 8.78
CA GLY A 73 -7.31 -7.05 7.49
C GLY A 73 -6.25 -5.95 7.31
N GLY A 74 -6.03 -5.15 8.35
CA GLY A 74 -5.00 -4.11 8.33
C GLY A 74 -3.58 -4.66 8.22
N GLN A 75 -3.28 -5.78 8.89
CA GLN A 75 -1.98 -6.45 8.75
C GLN A 75 -1.80 -7.00 7.34
N MET A 76 -2.81 -7.64 6.75
CA MET A 76 -2.77 -8.11 5.37
C MET A 76 -2.56 -6.96 4.37
N GLN A 77 -3.20 -5.82 4.60
CA GLN A 77 -3.01 -4.62 3.77
C GLN A 77 -1.59 -4.07 3.88
N ARG A 78 -1.01 -4.03 5.07
CA ARG A 78 0.40 -3.65 5.27
C ARG A 78 1.36 -4.60 4.54
N VAL A 79 1.10 -5.91 4.53
CA VAL A 79 1.87 -6.89 3.73
C VAL A 79 1.74 -6.56 2.23
N ALA A 80 0.54 -6.26 1.73
CA ALA A 80 0.32 -5.88 0.34
C ALA A 80 1.08 -4.60 -0.04
N ILE A 81 1.12 -3.60 0.86
CA ILE A 81 1.92 -2.37 0.68
C ILE A 81 3.41 -2.69 0.66
N ALA A 82 3.93 -3.49 1.61
CA ALA A 82 5.33 -3.91 1.64
C ALA A 82 5.73 -4.64 0.34
N ARG A 83 4.88 -5.55 -0.14
CA ARG A 83 5.06 -6.24 -1.42
C ARG A 83 5.11 -5.29 -2.61
N ALA A 84 4.26 -4.27 -2.61
CA ALA A 84 4.25 -3.26 -3.67
C ALA A 84 5.51 -2.39 -3.68
N LEU A 85 6.09 -2.12 -2.51
CA LEU A 85 7.27 -1.25 -2.33
C LEU A 85 8.61 -1.96 -2.51
N VAL A 86 8.67 -3.30 -2.40
CA VAL A 86 9.92 -4.06 -2.30
C VAL A 86 10.87 -3.88 -3.49
N ASN A 87 10.34 -3.64 -4.70
CA ASN A 87 11.11 -3.32 -5.91
C ASN A 87 11.47 -1.82 -6.03
N LYS A 88 11.16 -0.99 -5.02
CA LYS A 88 11.35 0.48 -5.05
C LYS A 88 10.72 1.10 -6.31
N PRO A 89 9.40 0.94 -6.51
CA PRO A 89 8.73 1.43 -7.72
C PRO A 89 8.74 2.96 -7.77
N ALA A 90 8.60 3.51 -8.98
CA ALA A 90 8.47 4.96 -9.16
C ALA A 90 7.09 5.48 -8.71
N VAL A 91 6.06 4.63 -8.81
CA VAL A 91 4.68 4.95 -8.46
C VAL A 91 4.05 3.80 -7.69
N LEU A 92 3.35 4.11 -6.62
CA LEU A 92 2.46 3.19 -5.90
C LEU A 92 1.02 3.49 -6.30
N LEU A 93 0.34 2.52 -6.89
CA LEU A 93 -1.07 2.61 -7.26
C LEU A 93 -1.92 1.84 -6.23
N ALA A 94 -2.68 2.57 -5.45
CA ALA A 94 -3.57 2.03 -4.42
C ALA A 94 -5.03 2.10 -4.91
N ASP A 95 -5.59 0.95 -5.24
CA ASP A 95 -6.94 0.81 -5.77
C ASP A 95 -7.88 0.35 -4.65
N GLU A 96 -8.75 1.26 -4.19
CA GLU A 96 -9.69 1.06 -3.07
C GLU A 96 -9.02 0.45 -1.82
N ALA A 97 -7.78 0.87 -1.54
CA ALA A 97 -6.90 0.20 -0.57
C ALA A 97 -7.40 0.24 0.90
N THR A 98 -8.46 0.99 1.19
CA THR A 98 -9.10 1.05 2.51
C THR A 98 -10.52 0.48 2.51
N GLY A 99 -11.05 0.05 1.37
CA GLY A 99 -12.46 -0.30 1.20
C GLY A 99 -12.95 -1.51 2.03
N ASN A 100 -12.06 -2.40 2.45
CA ASN A 100 -12.38 -3.58 3.28
C ASN A 100 -11.92 -3.43 4.74
N LEU A 101 -11.58 -2.23 5.18
CA LEU A 101 -11.07 -1.95 6.51
C LEU A 101 -12.09 -1.16 7.34
N ASP A 102 -12.05 -1.36 8.64
CA ASP A 102 -12.77 -0.48 9.57
C ASP A 102 -12.20 0.95 9.56
N THR A 103 -12.94 1.88 10.13
CA THR A 103 -12.60 3.31 10.09
C THR A 103 -11.22 3.59 10.68
N ARG A 104 -10.91 3.04 11.86
CA ARG A 104 -9.61 3.27 12.51
C ARG A 104 -8.46 2.72 11.68
N THR A 105 -8.57 1.47 11.23
CA THR A 105 -7.57 0.82 10.37
C THR A 105 -7.42 1.57 9.04
N SER A 106 -8.50 2.11 8.47
CA SER A 106 -8.44 2.95 7.27
C SER A 106 -7.60 4.21 7.48
N PHE A 107 -7.77 4.90 8.61
CA PHE A 107 -6.93 6.05 8.94
C PHE A 107 -5.47 5.67 9.22
N GLU A 108 -5.22 4.53 9.85
CA GLU A 108 -3.84 4.01 9.99
C GLU A 108 -3.16 3.78 8.63
N MET A 109 -3.92 3.29 7.64
CA MET A 109 -3.40 3.13 6.27
C MET A 109 -3.14 4.48 5.62
N LEU A 110 -4.02 5.47 5.80
CA LEU A 110 -3.79 6.83 5.28
C LEU A 110 -2.56 7.48 5.92
N VAL A 111 -2.34 7.30 7.22
CA VAL A 111 -1.11 7.74 7.91
C VAL A 111 0.12 7.11 7.24
N LEU A 112 0.08 5.80 6.98
CA LEU A 112 1.17 5.11 6.30
C LEU A 112 1.41 5.66 4.90
N PHE A 113 0.36 5.90 4.10
CA PHE A 113 0.48 6.47 2.76
C PHE A 113 1.04 7.90 2.81
N GLN A 114 0.58 8.76 3.72
CA GLN A 114 1.14 10.11 3.88
C GLN A 114 2.61 10.08 4.28
N LYS A 115 3.01 9.18 5.19
CA LYS A 115 4.41 8.97 5.56
C LYS A 115 5.26 8.55 4.34
N LEU A 116 4.82 7.56 3.57
CA LEU A 116 5.51 7.11 2.36
C LEU A 116 5.63 8.26 1.32
N HIS A 117 4.61 9.09 1.20
CA HIS A 117 4.66 10.26 0.32
C HIS A 117 5.72 11.28 0.80
N GLN A 118 5.80 11.55 2.10
CA GLN A 118 6.83 12.42 2.71
C GLN A 118 8.25 11.85 2.51
N GLU A 119 8.39 10.53 2.45
CA GLU A 119 9.65 9.84 2.13
C GLU A 119 10.01 9.88 0.63
N GLY A 120 9.19 10.53 -0.20
CA GLY A 120 9.43 10.77 -1.63
C GLY A 120 8.75 9.79 -2.59
N HIS A 121 7.86 8.93 -2.11
CA HIS A 121 7.09 8.06 -2.99
C HIS A 121 5.96 8.81 -3.69
N THR A 122 5.79 8.59 -5.00
CA THR A 122 4.59 9.03 -5.71
C THR A 122 3.47 8.02 -5.50
N ILE A 123 2.35 8.48 -4.94
CA ILE A 123 1.20 7.62 -4.64
C ILE A 123 -0.01 8.10 -5.43
N ILE A 124 -0.63 7.17 -6.15
CA ILE A 124 -1.94 7.38 -6.81
C ILE A 124 -2.96 6.54 -6.05
N PHE A 125 -3.88 7.20 -5.38
CA PHE A 125 -4.95 6.56 -4.63
C PHE A 125 -6.25 6.64 -5.44
N VAL A 126 -6.78 5.49 -5.87
CA VAL A 126 -8.07 5.40 -6.56
C VAL A 126 -9.13 5.09 -5.53
N THR A 127 -10.14 5.94 -5.44
CA THR A 127 -11.25 5.78 -4.51
C THR A 127 -12.52 6.43 -5.02
N HIS A 128 -13.67 5.92 -4.61
CA HIS A 128 -14.97 6.57 -4.78
C HIS A 128 -15.42 7.33 -3.51
N ASN A 129 -14.62 7.26 -2.43
CA ASN A 129 -14.90 7.99 -1.19
C ASN A 129 -14.33 9.41 -1.25
N PRO A 130 -15.17 10.47 -1.28
CA PRO A 130 -14.69 11.84 -1.35
C PRO A 130 -13.93 12.30 -0.10
N GLU A 131 -14.17 11.70 1.08
CA GLU A 131 -13.44 12.03 2.30
C GLU A 131 -11.95 11.67 2.18
N ILE A 132 -11.62 10.55 1.53
CA ILE A 132 -10.24 10.13 1.30
C ILE A 132 -9.49 11.14 0.42
N ALA A 133 -10.17 11.75 -0.55
CA ALA A 133 -9.60 12.75 -1.44
C ALA A 133 -9.05 13.99 -0.71
N GLU A 134 -9.58 14.32 0.48
CA GLU A 134 -9.11 15.44 1.29
C GLU A 134 -7.70 15.25 1.87
N TYR A 135 -7.21 14.00 1.91
CA TYR A 135 -5.87 13.64 2.38
C TYR A 135 -4.80 13.64 1.28
N ALA A 136 -5.18 13.89 0.02
CA ALA A 136 -4.29 13.95 -1.13
C ALA A 136 -3.95 15.40 -1.50
N SER A 137 -2.77 15.62 -2.09
CA SER A 137 -2.32 16.94 -2.57
C SER A 137 -2.94 17.37 -3.89
N ARG A 138 -3.45 16.41 -4.69
CA ARG A 138 -4.08 16.66 -6.00
C ARG A 138 -5.21 15.67 -6.21
N ASN A 139 -6.34 16.18 -6.68
CA ASN A 139 -7.53 15.38 -6.95
C ASN A 139 -7.87 15.43 -8.43
N ILE A 140 -8.02 14.24 -9.04
CA ILE A 140 -8.41 14.09 -10.45
C ILE A 140 -9.74 13.34 -10.48
N ASN A 141 -10.80 14.03 -10.88
CA ASN A 141 -12.14 13.43 -11.00
C ASN A 141 -12.32 12.88 -12.43
N LEU A 142 -12.61 11.57 -12.49
CA LEU A 142 -12.85 10.85 -13.74
C LEU A 142 -14.34 10.50 -13.86
N ARG A 143 -14.93 10.79 -15.02
CA ARG A 143 -16.28 10.33 -15.35
C ARG A 143 -16.34 9.91 -16.81
N ASP A 144 -16.92 8.73 -17.07
CA ASP A 144 -17.05 8.15 -18.42
C ASP A 144 -15.70 8.07 -19.17
N GLY A 145 -14.62 7.70 -18.45
CA GLY A 145 -13.27 7.60 -19.00
C GLY A 145 -12.59 8.94 -19.36
N LYS A 146 -13.17 10.07 -18.95
CA LYS A 146 -12.64 11.42 -19.20
C LYS A 146 -12.35 12.15 -17.90
N VAL A 147 -11.26 12.91 -17.87
CA VAL A 147 -10.98 13.85 -16.79
C VAL A 147 -12.03 14.96 -16.82
N ARG A 148 -12.78 15.12 -15.75
CA ARG A 148 -13.76 16.19 -15.56
C ARG A 148 -13.17 17.35 -14.78
N GLU A 149 -12.33 17.04 -13.82
CA GLU A 149 -11.73 18.01 -12.94
C GLU A 149 -10.33 17.55 -12.54
N ASP A 150 -9.41 18.50 -12.40
CA ASP A 150 -8.04 18.28 -11.95
C ASP A 150 -7.64 19.46 -11.08
N THR A 151 -7.62 19.25 -9.77
CA THR A 151 -7.47 20.33 -8.78
C THR A 151 -6.34 20.03 -7.81
N GLN A 152 -5.59 21.05 -7.45
CA GLN A 152 -4.66 21.01 -6.31
C GLN A 152 -5.45 21.22 -5.01
N ASN A 153 -5.09 20.46 -3.99
CA ASN A 153 -5.64 20.63 -2.64
C ASN A 153 -4.67 21.48 -1.81
N PRO A 154 -4.99 22.77 -1.54
CA PRO A 154 -4.14 23.64 -0.75
C PRO A 154 -4.19 23.32 0.75
N HIS A 155 -5.18 22.54 1.20
CA HIS A 155 -5.45 22.24 2.61
C HIS A 155 -5.51 20.72 2.82
N ILE A 156 -4.35 20.05 2.68
CA ILE A 156 -4.26 18.60 2.87
C ILE A 156 -4.52 18.27 4.35
N LYS A 157 -5.53 17.45 4.61
CA LYS A 157 -5.81 16.96 5.97
C LYS A 157 -4.71 16.01 6.46
N SER A 158 -4.40 16.09 7.75
CA SER A 158 -3.50 15.16 8.43
C SER A 158 -4.27 13.89 8.83
N ALA A 159 -3.88 12.75 8.26
CA ALA A 159 -4.46 11.48 8.65
C ALA A 159 -4.09 11.09 10.10
N ALA A 160 -2.93 11.54 10.59
CA ALA A 160 -2.52 11.32 11.98
C ALA A 160 -3.41 12.08 12.97
N GLU A 161 -3.78 13.34 12.67
CA GLU A 161 -4.70 14.11 13.49
C GLU A 161 -6.10 13.51 13.48
N ALA A 162 -6.60 13.10 12.31
CA ALA A 162 -7.88 12.45 12.18
C ALA A 162 -7.94 11.13 12.97
N LEU A 163 -6.88 10.31 12.88
CA LEU A 163 -6.75 9.08 13.65
C LEU A 163 -6.75 9.35 15.17
N ALA A 164 -6.05 10.38 15.62
CA ALA A 164 -5.98 10.76 17.03
C ALA A 164 -7.32 11.25 17.57
N ALA A 165 -8.17 11.84 16.71
CA ALA A 165 -9.50 12.32 17.07
C ALA A 165 -10.56 11.21 17.18
N LEU A 166 -10.28 10.00 16.68
CA LEU A 166 -11.19 8.86 16.80
C LEU A 166 -11.31 8.39 18.26
N PRO A 167 -12.51 7.96 18.69
CA PRO A 167 -12.68 7.34 20.00
C PRO A 167 -11.70 6.19 20.20
N GLN A 168 -11.12 6.10 21.40
CA GLN A 168 -10.28 4.93 21.74
C GLN A 168 -11.10 3.66 21.62
N PRO A 169 -10.51 2.53 21.16
CA PRO A 169 -11.19 1.24 21.23
C PRO A 169 -11.62 1.01 22.68
N GLN A 170 -12.89 0.71 22.91
CA GLN A 170 -13.32 0.23 24.21
C GLN A 170 -12.77 -1.19 24.32
N ASP A 171 -11.93 -1.43 25.33
CA ASP A 171 -11.50 -2.77 25.71
C ASP A 171 -12.74 -3.51 26.27
N ASP A 172 -13.33 -4.40 25.46
CA ASP A 172 -14.36 -5.35 25.89
C ASP A 172 -13.73 -6.58 26.55
#